data_0edda6853c6b7287edb8891f04d56797
#
_entry.id   0edda6853c6b7287edb8891f04d56797
#
_cell.length_a   1.000
_cell.length_b   1.000
_cell.length_c   1.000
_cell.angle_alpha   90.00
_cell.angle_beta   90.00
_cell.angle_gamma   90.00
#
_symmetry.space_group_name_H-M   'P 1'
#
loop_
_entity.id
_entity.type
_entity.pdbx_description
1 polymer ?
#
loop_
_entity_poly.entity_id
_entity_poly.type
_entity_poly.pdbx_seq_one_letter_code
_entity_poly.pdbx_strand_id
1 'polypeptide(L)' 'MRAFIYGLEVAILDFYLARLHGIPYCTVRILESGLVEKVPTSCIEIRR' A
#
# COMPACT_ATOMS: atom_id res chain seq x y z
N MET A 1 8.96 -7.26 9.28
CA MET A 1 8.84 -6.31 8.16
C MET A 1 7.56 -5.51 8.30
N ARG A 2 7.64 -4.20 8.21
CA ARG A 2 6.49 -3.30 8.40
C ARG A 2 6.37 -2.39 7.19
N ALA A 3 5.14 -2.05 6.82
CA ALA A 3 4.86 -1.18 5.67
C ALA A 3 4.20 0.10 6.17
N PHE A 4 4.56 1.23 5.54
CA PHE A 4 4.07 2.55 5.92
C PHE A 4 3.71 3.36 4.68
N ILE A 5 2.69 4.21 4.81
CA ILE A 5 2.33 5.22 3.82
C ILE A 5 2.18 6.54 4.55
N TYR A 6 2.96 7.55 4.15
CA TYR A 6 2.95 8.88 4.79
C TYR A 6 3.09 8.79 6.31
N GLY A 7 3.94 7.88 6.79
CA GLY A 7 4.17 7.69 8.22
C GLY A 7 3.13 6.84 8.93
N LEU A 8 2.06 6.42 8.26
CA LEU A 8 1.03 5.56 8.83
C LEU A 8 1.31 4.10 8.51
N GLU A 9 1.28 3.27 9.53
CA GLU A 9 1.49 1.84 9.31
C GLU A 9 0.29 1.22 8.62
N VAL A 10 0.56 0.37 7.63
CA VAL A 10 -0.48 -0.29 6.83
C VAL A 10 -0.21 -1.78 6.72
N ALA A 11 -1.28 -2.53 6.48
CA ALA A 11 -1.20 -3.93 6.09
C ALA A 11 -1.43 -4.02 4.59
N ILE A 12 -0.56 -4.72 3.88
CA ILE A 12 -0.73 -4.92 2.44
C ILE A 12 -1.67 -6.09 2.26
N LEU A 13 -2.82 -5.83 1.64
CA LEU A 13 -3.85 -6.84 1.43
C LEU A 13 -3.70 -7.52 0.08
N ASP A 14 -3.28 -6.77 -0.94
CA ASP A 14 -3.24 -7.29 -2.30
C ASP A 14 -2.31 -6.45 -3.17
N PHE A 15 -1.73 -7.09 -4.18
CA PHE A 15 -0.91 -6.41 -5.18
C PHE A 15 -1.59 -6.50 -6.54
N TYR A 16 -1.68 -5.38 -7.22
CA TYR A 16 -2.17 -5.34 -8.59
C TYR A 16 -1.08 -4.85 -9.51
N LEU A 17 -0.85 -5.60 -10.57
CA LEU A 17 -0.11 -5.08 -11.71
C LEU A 17 -1.15 -4.45 -12.63
N ALA A 18 -1.44 -3.17 -12.39
CA ALA A 18 -2.37 -2.45 -13.24
C ALA A 18 -1.69 -2.20 -14.59
N ARG A 19 -2.03 -3.02 -15.56
CA ARG A 19 -1.42 -2.92 -16.89
C ARG A 19 -1.89 -1.71 -17.68
N LEU A 20 -3.00 -1.08 -17.28
CA LEU A 20 -3.60 0.00 -18.03
C LEU A 20 -2.71 1.24 -18.12
N HIS A 21 -1.84 1.46 -17.17
CA HIS A 21 -0.92 2.61 -17.18
C HIS A 21 0.50 2.21 -16.77
N GLY A 22 0.77 0.91 -16.70
CA GLY A 22 2.09 0.42 -16.33
C GLY A 22 2.50 0.73 -14.88
N ILE A 23 1.57 1.19 -14.05
CA ILE A 23 1.84 1.55 -12.67
C ILE A 23 1.31 0.43 -11.77
N PRO A 24 2.17 -0.22 -10.98
CA PRO A 24 1.69 -1.23 -10.03
C PRO A 24 0.99 -0.55 -8.85
N TYR A 25 -0.15 -1.11 -8.47
CA TYR A 25 -0.92 -0.66 -7.31
C TYR A 25 -1.00 -1.76 -6.28
N CYS A 26 -1.21 -1.38 -5.03
CA CYS A 26 -1.60 -2.34 -4.02
C CYS A 26 -2.76 -1.81 -3.18
N THR A 27 -3.52 -2.75 -2.63
CA THR A 27 -4.59 -2.45 -1.70
C THR A 27 -4.02 -2.58 -0.30
N VAL A 28 -4.19 -1.55 0.51
CA VAL A 28 -3.67 -1.51 1.87
C VAL A 28 -4.77 -1.15 2.85
N ARG A 29 -4.62 -1.62 4.09
CA ARG A 29 -5.46 -1.19 5.20
C ARG A 29 -4.60 -0.36 6.13
N ILE A 30 -5.05 0.86 6.44
CA ILE A 30 -4.40 1.70 7.44
C ILE A 30 -4.76 1.12 8.80
N LEU A 31 -3.76 0.68 9.56
CA LEU A 31 -4.02 -0.04 10.82
C LEU A 31 -4.72 0.82 11.86
N GLU A 32 -4.39 2.11 11.91
CA GLU A 32 -4.97 3.03 12.89
C GLU A 32 -6.46 3.24 12.68
N SER A 33 -6.89 3.46 11.45
CA SER A 33 -8.29 3.80 11.14
C SER A 33 -9.11 2.63 10.61
N GLY A 34 -8.43 1.59 10.10
CA GLY A 34 -9.09 0.48 9.42
C GLY A 34 -9.52 0.79 8.00
N LEU A 35 -9.23 1.98 7.49
CA LEU A 35 -9.56 2.34 6.13
C LEU A 35 -8.77 1.52 5.13
N VAL A 36 -9.44 1.15 4.05
CA VAL A 36 -8.83 0.38 2.95
C VAL A 36 -8.72 1.29 1.75
N GLU A 37 -7.52 1.37 1.16
CA GLU A 37 -7.26 2.23 0.02
C GLU A 37 -6.38 1.52 -0.99
N LYS A 38 -6.48 1.94 -2.25
CA LYS A 38 -5.58 1.53 -3.32
C LYS A 38 -4.57 2.64 -3.53
N VAL A 39 -3.28 2.27 -3.47
CA VAL A 39 -2.19 3.24 -3.61
C VAL A 39 -1.14 2.69 -4.57
N PRO A 40 -0.40 3.56 -5.26
CA PRO A 40 0.73 3.10 -6.05
C PRO A 40 1.75 2.43 -5.15
N THR A 41 2.33 1.34 -5.61
CA THR A 41 3.32 0.59 -4.84
C THR A 41 4.51 1.45 -4.44
N SER A 42 4.85 2.44 -5.26
CA SER A 42 5.96 3.36 -4.99
C SER A 42 5.72 4.23 -3.76
N CYS A 43 4.46 4.37 -3.30
CA CYS A 43 4.15 5.15 -2.10
C CYS A 43 4.40 4.37 -0.81
N ILE A 44 4.67 3.09 -0.90
CA ILE A 44 4.84 2.23 0.27
C ILE A 44 6.29 2.21 0.70
N GLU A 45 6.52 2.52 1.98
CA GLU A 45 7.83 2.39 2.60
C GLU A 45 7.87 1.08 3.37
N ILE A 46 8.86 0.26 3.09
CA ILE A 46 9.06 -1.01 3.81
C ILE A 46 10.19 -0.80 4.80
N ARG A 47 9.93 -1.11 6.06
CA ARG A 47 10.94 -1.08 7.12
C ARG A 47 11.12 -2.48 7.69
N ARG A 48 12.36 -2.81 7.93
CA ARG A 48 12.73 -4.10 8.52
C ARG A 48 12.91 -4.02 10.03
#